data_0eeb47acdc7c199cc5d5d864833a8406
#
_entry.id   0eeb47acdc7c199cc5d5d864833a8406
#
_cell.length_a   1.000
_cell.length_b   1.000
_cell.length_c   1.000
_cell.angle_alpha   90.00
_cell.angle_beta   90.00
_cell.angle_gamma   90.00
#
_symmetry.space_group_name_H-M   'P 1'
#
loop_
_entity.id
_entity.type
_entity.pdbx_description
1 polymer ?
#
loop_
_entity_poly.entity_id
_entity_poly.type
_entity_poly.pdbx_seq_one_letter_code
_entity_poly.pdbx_strand_id
1 'polypeptide(L)'
;MRFAPSFPLSLLAVSLLSHSAIAQQTNEIERIETTSSRIQGNMNASGYAVSSISEETLSLLSFQHIQESLNYIAGAGVQRGNGQEYLPALRSPVLTGAGACGGILAAEDGIALRAAGFCNINELFEAHGEIAQRIDVIKGPASALYGSNAIHGVINVITPDTTQGNGELSVDYGSYGFHRVKLKEGKYFGRSGVGIAASVTRDTGYRNEEGVDQEKVSLRHRLEWDSTVITSGLTYTHLDQETAGYIEGFESYKNTQIAKSNPNPEAFRKAESFRLWSKFDTSFSGGHALSITPYVRNQDMRFRMHFLPGKPLETNAQKGVGVLSQFHYVINDSLSADIGLDVEYTEGELTQSQDSATEGSAFLVETIPAGKHYDYDVDATLFAPFFTFNWQAERWAISVGGRFESMQYDYTNNMNVGRVREDGTQCGFGGCRYSRPADSENDFDNFSPKLSLRYQLNPQTQLFGGIARGYRAPQATELYRLQRAQTVTDLDSVTADNIEMGVTGTLFDGSYTLSLYSLQKDNVIYRDSDFFNVSNGETWHRGVELTFDQPLNDVLRLDFAGTYAKHTYEHSQLSGEQDIKGNDIDTAPKLQFNARLSFEMSSKVQTQLEWQHVSSYFTDAENLNEYEGHDLVHAR
;
A
#
# COMPACT_ATOMS: atom_id res chain seq x y z
N MET A 1 -39.50 -3.75 -24.16
CA MET A 1 -40.31 -4.18 -23.01
C MET A 1 -39.36 -4.85 -22.03
N ARG A 2 -38.94 -4.13 -21.01
CA ARG A 2 -38.08 -4.66 -19.93
C ARG A 2 -38.91 -4.72 -18.66
N PHE A 3 -39.02 -5.89 -18.08
CA PHE A 3 -39.66 -6.11 -16.78
C PHE A 3 -38.61 -5.90 -15.68
N ALA A 4 -38.87 -4.96 -14.80
CA ALA A 4 -38.16 -4.84 -13.53
C ALA A 4 -38.92 -5.65 -12.46
N PRO A 5 -38.24 -6.40 -11.59
CA PRO A 5 -38.86 -6.95 -10.40
C PRO A 5 -38.80 -5.95 -9.25
N SER A 6 -39.96 -5.49 -8.83
CA SER A 6 -40.15 -4.72 -7.59
C SER A 6 -40.19 -5.68 -6.40
N PHE A 7 -39.27 -5.52 -5.43
CA PHE A 7 -39.37 -6.14 -4.10
C PHE A 7 -39.97 -5.14 -3.10
N PRO A 8 -40.92 -5.55 -2.28
CA PRO A 8 -41.46 -4.68 -1.22
C PRO A 8 -40.56 -4.74 0.01
N LEU A 9 -40.06 -3.58 0.44
CA LEU A 9 -39.44 -3.38 1.76
C LEU A 9 -40.52 -3.47 2.85
N SER A 10 -40.49 -4.54 3.65
CA SER A 10 -41.23 -4.62 4.91
C SER A 10 -40.34 -4.04 6.02
N LEU A 11 -40.73 -2.90 6.56
CA LEU A 11 -40.14 -2.30 7.78
C LEU A 11 -40.37 -3.23 8.97
N LEU A 12 -39.30 -3.85 9.47
CA LEU A 12 -39.25 -4.43 10.82
C LEU A 12 -38.53 -3.42 11.74
N ALA A 13 -39.29 -2.70 12.54
CA ALA A 13 -38.75 -1.91 13.64
C ALA A 13 -38.37 -2.84 14.79
N VAL A 14 -37.06 -3.07 15.00
CA VAL A 14 -36.53 -3.76 16.19
C VAL A 14 -36.04 -2.71 17.18
N SER A 15 -36.76 -2.58 18.30
CA SER A 15 -36.36 -1.74 19.44
C SER A 15 -35.19 -2.42 20.18
N LEU A 16 -33.99 -1.89 20.06
CA LEU A 16 -32.82 -2.26 20.85
C LEU A 16 -32.76 -1.45 22.15
N LEU A 17 -32.99 -2.10 23.25
CA LEU A 17 -32.69 -1.58 24.59
C LEU A 17 -31.18 -1.70 24.83
N SER A 18 -30.48 -0.57 24.77
CA SER A 18 -29.07 -0.45 25.10
C SER A 18 -28.87 -0.52 26.62
N HIS A 19 -28.20 -1.56 27.09
CA HIS A 19 -27.61 -1.57 28.42
C HIS A 19 -26.24 -0.90 28.35
N SER A 20 -26.15 0.29 28.94
CA SER A 20 -24.89 1.00 29.11
C SER A 20 -24.04 0.30 30.17
N ALA A 21 -23.03 -0.44 29.78
CA ALA A 21 -21.93 -0.84 30.64
C ALA A 21 -20.98 0.37 30.78
N ILE A 22 -20.86 0.94 31.96
CA ILE A 22 -19.84 1.93 32.30
C ILE A 22 -18.52 1.17 32.34
N ALA A 23 -17.72 1.25 31.27
CA ALA A 23 -16.35 0.81 31.27
C ALA A 23 -15.54 1.81 32.09
N GLN A 24 -14.93 1.32 33.17
CA GLN A 24 -13.90 2.02 33.93
C GLN A 24 -12.68 2.17 32.97
N GLN A 25 -12.41 3.39 32.51
CA GLN A 25 -11.16 3.70 31.81
C GLN A 25 -9.98 3.48 32.77
N THR A 26 -9.32 2.36 32.63
CA THR A 26 -7.93 2.23 33.09
C THR A 26 -7.09 2.96 32.04
N ASN A 27 -6.33 3.96 32.44
CA ASN A 27 -5.28 4.60 31.64
C ASN A 27 -4.14 3.59 31.38
N GLU A 28 -4.42 2.52 30.67
CA GLU A 28 -3.41 1.74 29.98
C GLU A 28 -3.09 2.52 28.69
N ILE A 29 -1.84 2.99 28.57
CA ILE A 29 -1.26 3.39 27.28
C ILE A 29 -1.65 2.27 26.33
N GLU A 30 -2.49 2.60 25.35
CA GLU A 30 -2.99 1.65 24.35
C GLU A 30 -1.78 0.97 23.74
N ARG A 31 -1.56 -0.29 24.10
CA ARG A 31 -0.46 -1.09 23.56
C ARG A 31 -0.80 -1.32 22.10
N ILE A 32 -0.24 -0.48 21.23
CA ILE A 32 -0.29 -0.68 19.79
C ILE A 32 0.43 -2.00 19.51
N GLU A 33 -0.34 -3.07 19.36
CA GLU A 33 0.16 -4.35 18.87
C GLU A 33 0.56 -4.14 17.41
N THR A 34 1.82 -3.82 17.20
CA THR A 34 2.31 -3.45 15.87
C THR A 34 2.57 -4.68 15.03
N THR A 35 2.25 -4.59 13.74
CA THR A 35 2.60 -5.56 12.69
C THR A 35 4.11 -5.74 12.46
N SER A 36 4.94 -5.18 13.32
CA SER A 36 6.40 -5.37 13.29
C SER A 36 6.88 -6.76 13.74
N SER A 37 5.97 -7.61 14.22
CA SER A 37 6.21 -9.03 14.53
C SER A 37 4.99 -9.87 14.14
N ARG A 38 5.20 -11.08 13.63
CA ARG A 38 4.13 -12.04 13.32
C ARG A 38 3.57 -12.74 14.55
N ILE A 39 4.27 -12.69 15.68
CA ILE A 39 3.88 -13.30 16.96
C ILE A 39 3.44 -12.20 17.91
N GLN A 40 2.22 -12.29 18.44
CA GLN A 40 1.67 -11.35 19.40
C GLN A 40 2.52 -11.28 20.68
N GLY A 41 2.72 -10.08 21.20
CA GLY A 41 3.42 -9.85 22.48
C GLY A 41 4.92 -9.52 22.37
N ASN A 42 5.54 -9.62 21.21
CA ASN A 42 6.97 -9.32 21.05
C ASN A 42 7.22 -7.87 20.60
N MET A 43 6.65 -6.91 21.31
CA MET A 43 6.63 -5.48 20.96
C MET A 43 7.97 -4.75 21.10
N ASN A 44 8.95 -5.35 21.77
CA ASN A 44 10.19 -4.66 22.14
C ASN A 44 11.27 -4.63 21.06
N ALA A 45 11.06 -5.29 19.93
CA ALA A 45 12.13 -5.52 18.95
C ALA A 45 12.08 -4.66 17.68
N SER A 46 11.00 -3.93 17.43
CA SER A 46 10.95 -3.10 16.20
C SER A 46 11.70 -1.78 16.41
N GLY A 47 12.82 -1.62 15.72
CA GLY A 47 13.51 -0.33 15.60
C GLY A 47 12.97 0.54 14.47
N TYR A 48 11.78 0.21 13.97
CA TYR A 48 11.11 0.98 12.93
C TYR A 48 10.19 2.05 13.53
N ALA A 49 10.09 3.20 12.85
CA ALA A 49 9.00 4.13 13.11
C ALA A 49 7.69 3.50 12.57
N VAL A 50 6.81 3.11 13.47
CA VAL A 50 5.48 2.59 13.12
C VAL A 50 4.44 3.63 13.51
N SER A 51 3.50 3.90 12.62
CA SER A 51 2.34 4.73 12.88
C SER A 51 1.08 3.89 12.66
N SER A 52 0.04 4.15 13.44
CA SER A 52 -1.21 3.40 13.35
C SER A 52 -2.40 4.37 13.30
N ILE A 53 -3.40 4.05 12.51
CA ILE A 53 -4.68 4.76 12.46
C ILE A 53 -5.71 3.84 13.09
N SER A 54 -6.28 4.23 14.22
CA SER A 54 -7.23 3.42 14.99
C SER A 54 -8.60 3.30 14.32
N GLU A 55 -9.39 2.29 14.72
CA GLU A 55 -10.77 2.12 14.30
C GLU A 55 -11.63 3.35 14.59
N GLU A 56 -11.43 3.98 15.75
CA GLU A 56 -12.14 5.21 16.13
C GLU A 56 -11.85 6.35 15.13
N THR A 57 -10.58 6.56 14.80
CA THR A 57 -10.18 7.56 13.79
C THR A 57 -10.75 7.24 12.43
N LEU A 58 -10.70 5.98 11.98
CA LEU A 58 -11.26 5.54 10.69
C LEU A 58 -12.78 5.73 10.64
N SER A 59 -13.48 5.45 11.73
CA SER A 59 -14.94 5.67 11.86
C SER A 59 -15.30 7.14 11.84
N LEU A 60 -14.54 8.00 12.52
CA LEU A 60 -14.74 9.46 12.51
C LEU A 60 -14.50 10.06 11.12
N LEU A 61 -13.45 9.58 10.42
CA LEU A 61 -13.14 9.99 9.05
C LEU A 61 -14.22 9.60 8.07
N SER A 62 -14.74 8.37 8.21
CA SER A 62 -15.64 7.78 7.21
C SER A 62 -15.21 8.07 5.77
N PHE A 63 -13.90 7.88 5.51
CA PHE A 63 -13.23 8.32 4.27
C PHE A 63 -13.88 7.73 3.02
N GLN A 64 -13.94 8.49 1.95
CA GLN A 64 -14.34 8.01 0.62
C GLN A 64 -13.19 7.32 -0.11
N HIS A 65 -11.99 7.84 0.10
CA HIS A 65 -10.77 7.38 -0.55
C HIS A 65 -9.67 7.13 0.49
N ILE A 66 -8.88 6.07 0.33
CA ILE A 66 -7.81 5.65 1.27
C ILE A 66 -6.80 6.77 1.56
N GLN A 67 -6.57 7.68 0.60
CA GLN A 67 -5.70 8.85 0.77
C GLN A 67 -6.08 9.68 2.01
N GLU A 68 -7.37 9.86 2.29
CA GLU A 68 -7.83 10.69 3.40
C GLU A 68 -7.35 10.14 4.75
N SER A 69 -7.25 8.82 4.89
CA SER A 69 -6.71 8.18 6.09
C SER A 69 -5.18 8.24 6.13
N LEU A 70 -4.49 7.95 5.02
CA LEU A 70 -3.04 7.91 4.99
C LEU A 70 -2.39 9.29 5.18
N ASN A 71 -3.07 10.38 4.84
CA ASN A 71 -2.61 11.74 5.12
C ASN A 71 -2.54 12.08 6.63
N TYR A 72 -3.02 11.20 7.51
CA TYR A 72 -2.82 11.30 8.96
C TYR A 72 -1.45 10.79 9.42
N ILE A 73 -0.68 10.20 8.52
CA ILE A 73 0.64 9.62 8.80
C ILE A 73 1.74 10.57 8.35
N ALA A 74 2.60 10.99 9.26
CA ALA A 74 3.81 11.74 8.90
C ALA A 74 4.70 10.92 7.96
N GLY A 75 5.14 11.50 6.86
CA GLY A 75 5.93 10.85 5.81
C GLY A 75 5.11 10.17 4.73
N ALA A 76 3.78 10.07 4.86
CA ALA A 76 2.90 9.60 3.79
C ALA A 76 2.31 10.79 3.00
N GLY A 77 2.39 10.72 1.67
CA GLY A 77 1.89 11.75 0.75
C GLY A 77 1.18 11.11 -0.43
N VAL A 78 0.02 10.51 -0.19
CA VAL A 78 -0.73 9.81 -1.23
C VAL A 78 -1.49 10.82 -2.08
N GLN A 79 -1.31 10.77 -3.40
CA GLN A 79 -2.11 11.55 -4.35
C GLN A 79 -3.33 10.74 -4.80
N ARG A 80 -4.51 11.34 -4.68
CA ARG A 80 -5.76 10.76 -5.17
C ARG A 80 -5.82 10.84 -6.69
N GLY A 81 -6.16 9.72 -7.33
CA GLY A 81 -6.57 9.64 -8.72
C GLY A 81 -8.09 9.63 -8.87
N ASN A 82 -8.59 9.02 -9.92
CA ASN A 82 -10.02 8.87 -10.18
C ASN A 82 -10.59 7.65 -9.43
N GLY A 83 -11.82 7.74 -8.93
CA GLY A 83 -12.45 6.65 -8.20
C GLY A 83 -11.60 6.19 -7.02
N GLN A 84 -11.14 4.93 -7.04
CA GLN A 84 -10.25 4.35 -6.04
C GLN A 84 -8.77 4.36 -6.46
N GLU A 85 -8.42 5.05 -7.53
CA GLU A 85 -7.03 5.17 -7.99
C GLU A 85 -6.24 6.17 -7.14
N TYR A 86 -4.95 5.86 -6.94
CA TYR A 86 -4.02 6.72 -6.20
C TYR A 86 -2.59 6.50 -6.68
N LEU A 87 -1.72 7.42 -6.33
CA LEU A 87 -0.26 7.27 -6.44
C LEU A 87 0.34 7.37 -5.03
N PRO A 88 1.04 6.32 -4.56
CA PRO A 88 1.53 6.29 -3.20
C PRO A 88 2.84 7.07 -3.02
N ALA A 89 3.02 7.65 -1.83
CA ALA A 89 4.28 8.17 -1.34
C ALA A 89 4.43 7.85 0.15
N LEU A 90 5.58 7.35 0.55
CA LEU A 90 5.95 7.09 1.94
C LEU A 90 7.45 7.31 2.08
N ARG A 91 7.87 8.40 2.72
CA ARG A 91 9.29 8.84 2.75
C ARG A 91 9.92 8.86 1.35
N SER A 92 9.10 9.16 0.35
CA SER A 92 9.47 9.16 -1.07
C SER A 92 8.75 10.30 -1.78
N PRO A 93 9.17 10.68 -3.00
CA PRO A 93 8.28 11.37 -3.93
C PRO A 93 7.08 10.49 -4.24
N VAL A 94 6.08 11.02 -4.89
CA VAL A 94 4.98 10.22 -5.43
C VAL A 94 5.56 9.22 -6.43
N LEU A 95 5.32 7.93 -6.18
CA LEU A 95 5.88 6.86 -6.99
C LEU A 95 5.08 6.72 -8.29
N THR A 96 5.79 6.76 -9.42
CA THR A 96 5.22 6.66 -10.77
C THR A 96 6.01 5.66 -11.62
N GLY A 97 5.45 5.23 -12.75
CA GLY A 97 6.11 4.28 -13.66
C GLY A 97 5.74 2.81 -13.41
N ALA A 98 6.25 1.92 -14.25
CA ALA A 98 5.83 0.52 -14.31
C ALA A 98 6.11 -0.29 -13.04
N GLY A 99 7.24 -0.05 -12.37
CA GLY A 99 7.65 -0.74 -11.15
C GLY A 99 7.43 0.05 -9.86
N ALA A 100 6.79 1.21 -9.95
CA ALA A 100 6.61 2.13 -8.82
C ALA A 100 5.84 1.50 -7.65
N CYS A 101 4.87 0.65 -7.94
CA CYS A 101 4.10 -0.11 -6.94
C CYS A 101 4.97 -0.97 -6.00
N GLY A 102 6.11 -1.47 -6.49
CA GLY A 102 7.04 -2.26 -5.68
C GLY A 102 7.90 -1.42 -4.71
N GLY A 103 7.66 -0.13 -4.57
CA GLY A 103 8.37 0.71 -3.59
C GLY A 103 7.76 0.66 -2.19
N ILE A 104 6.46 0.37 -2.07
CA ILE A 104 5.71 0.28 -0.82
C ILE A 104 4.89 -0.98 -0.87
N LEU A 105 5.07 -1.86 0.11
CA LEU A 105 4.28 -3.09 0.18
C LEU A 105 2.92 -2.80 0.79
N ALA A 106 1.86 -3.16 0.07
CA ALA A 106 0.50 -3.16 0.60
C ALA A 106 0.13 -4.56 1.10
N ALA A 107 -0.40 -4.65 2.31
CA ALA A 107 -0.76 -5.90 2.96
C ALA A 107 -2.13 -5.80 3.64
N GLU A 108 -2.76 -6.95 3.87
CA GLU A 108 -3.92 -7.11 4.72
C GLU A 108 -3.70 -8.30 5.66
N ASP A 109 -3.89 -8.08 6.97
CA ASP A 109 -3.61 -9.06 8.03
C ASP A 109 -2.18 -9.64 7.97
N GLY A 110 -1.20 -8.85 7.48
CA GLY A 110 0.20 -9.23 7.34
C GLY A 110 0.55 -10.04 6.09
N ILE A 111 -0.42 -10.29 5.21
CA ILE A 111 -0.24 -10.98 3.94
C ILE A 111 -0.23 -9.93 2.82
N ALA A 112 0.80 -9.93 1.98
CA ALA A 112 0.87 -9.04 0.83
C ALA A 112 -0.37 -9.16 -0.07
N LEU A 113 -0.95 -8.03 -0.49
CA LEU A 113 -2.11 -8.02 -1.36
C LEU A 113 -1.80 -8.72 -2.68
N ARG A 114 -0.62 -8.44 -3.24
CA ARG A 114 -0.14 -9.04 -4.48
C ARG A 114 1.24 -9.68 -4.29
N ALA A 115 1.58 -10.64 -5.13
CA ALA A 115 2.89 -11.28 -5.12
C ALA A 115 4.00 -10.26 -5.42
N ALA A 116 5.18 -10.50 -4.87
CA ALA A 116 6.38 -9.83 -5.31
C ALA A 116 6.56 -10.04 -6.82
N GLY A 117 6.91 -8.95 -7.54
CA GLY A 117 7.00 -8.99 -9.02
C GLY A 117 5.70 -8.72 -9.77
N PHE A 118 4.55 -8.72 -9.11
CA PHE A 118 3.22 -8.55 -9.74
C PHE A 118 2.37 -7.45 -9.10
N CYS A 119 3.01 -6.46 -8.49
CA CYS A 119 2.28 -5.38 -7.84
C CYS A 119 1.45 -4.53 -8.82
N ASN A 120 0.43 -3.85 -8.29
CA ASN A 120 -0.30 -2.80 -8.99
C ASN A 120 -0.28 -1.53 -8.15
N ILE A 121 -0.09 -0.37 -8.78
CA ILE A 121 0.06 0.89 -8.05
C ILE A 121 -1.18 1.27 -7.24
N ASN A 122 -2.35 0.79 -7.64
CA ASN A 122 -3.64 1.08 -7.01
C ASN A 122 -4.14 -0.07 -6.11
N GLU A 123 -3.30 -1.03 -5.75
CA GLU A 123 -3.73 -2.29 -5.12
C GLU A 123 -4.43 -2.17 -3.76
N LEU A 124 -4.30 -1.02 -3.04
CA LEU A 124 -4.98 -0.81 -1.76
C LEU A 124 -6.51 -0.81 -1.85
N PHE A 125 -7.11 -0.68 -3.03
CA PHE A 125 -8.56 -0.84 -3.17
C PHE A 125 -9.03 -2.27 -2.82
N GLU A 126 -8.13 -3.25 -2.91
CA GLU A 126 -8.38 -4.65 -2.56
C GLU A 126 -8.49 -4.86 -1.04
N ALA A 127 -7.83 -4.00 -0.24
CA ALA A 127 -7.87 -4.07 1.22
C ALA A 127 -9.16 -3.44 1.78
N HIS A 128 -9.63 -3.95 2.91
CA HIS A 128 -10.89 -3.56 3.54
C HIS A 128 -10.73 -2.36 4.48
N GLY A 129 -10.07 -1.29 4.01
CA GLY A 129 -9.70 -0.12 4.81
C GLY A 129 -10.86 0.61 5.47
N GLU A 130 -12.03 0.72 4.82
CA GLU A 130 -13.21 1.44 5.31
C GLU A 130 -13.94 0.75 6.48
N ILE A 131 -13.63 -0.53 6.71
CA ILE A 131 -14.15 -1.33 7.83
C ILE A 131 -13.01 -1.89 8.69
N ALA A 132 -11.78 -1.44 8.47
CA ALA A 132 -10.61 -1.94 9.17
C ALA A 132 -10.68 -1.69 10.69
N GLN A 133 -10.08 -2.59 11.47
CA GLN A 133 -9.82 -2.37 12.89
C GLN A 133 -8.73 -1.29 13.07
N ARG A 134 -7.72 -1.28 12.20
CA ARG A 134 -6.68 -0.26 12.12
C ARG A 134 -5.90 -0.36 10.81
N ILE A 135 -5.17 0.69 10.49
CA ILE A 135 -4.19 0.67 9.41
C ILE A 135 -2.83 0.95 10.03
N ASP A 136 -1.91 0.00 9.94
CA ASP A 136 -0.54 0.14 10.42
C ASP A 136 0.39 0.51 9.26
N VAL A 137 1.26 1.50 9.48
CA VAL A 137 2.26 1.95 8.51
C VAL A 137 3.65 1.82 9.11
N ILE A 138 4.44 0.90 8.58
CA ILE A 138 5.87 0.77 8.88
C ILE A 138 6.63 1.67 7.91
N LYS A 139 7.46 2.56 8.42
CA LYS A 139 8.20 3.54 7.62
C LYS A 139 9.68 3.16 7.49
N GLY A 140 10.22 3.27 6.27
CA GLY A 140 11.56 2.82 5.91
C GLY A 140 11.63 1.33 5.56
N PRO A 141 12.81 0.83 5.16
CA PRO A 141 12.95 -0.53 4.65
C PRO A 141 12.52 -1.59 5.66
N ALA A 142 11.50 -2.36 5.31
CA ALA A 142 10.95 -3.44 6.14
C ALA A 142 11.22 -4.83 5.55
N SER A 143 12.10 -4.93 4.54
CA SER A 143 12.36 -6.17 3.81
C SER A 143 12.89 -7.31 4.68
N ALA A 144 13.54 -7.02 5.82
CA ALA A 144 13.98 -8.05 6.76
C ALA A 144 12.84 -8.90 7.36
N LEU A 145 11.58 -8.44 7.29
CA LEU A 145 10.41 -9.21 7.72
C LEU A 145 9.44 -9.47 6.57
N TYR A 146 9.24 -8.48 5.69
CA TYR A 146 8.21 -8.52 4.65
C TYR A 146 8.75 -8.88 3.25
N GLY A 147 10.08 -8.88 3.06
CA GLY A 147 10.71 -9.24 1.79
C GLY A 147 10.68 -8.12 0.76
N SER A 148 10.64 -8.51 -0.50
CA SER A 148 10.61 -7.60 -1.65
C SER A 148 9.42 -6.63 -1.59
N ASN A 149 9.54 -5.48 -2.25
CA ASN A 149 8.56 -4.39 -2.33
C ASN A 149 8.42 -3.54 -1.05
N ALA A 150 9.09 -3.86 0.06
CA ALA A 150 9.06 -3.07 1.31
C ALA A 150 10.24 -2.09 1.42
N ILE A 151 10.56 -1.35 0.35
CA ILE A 151 11.70 -0.41 0.29
C ILE A 151 11.44 0.86 1.12
N HIS A 152 10.33 1.52 0.87
CA HIS A 152 9.92 2.73 1.59
C HIS A 152 9.08 2.42 2.82
N GLY A 153 8.51 1.22 2.88
CA GLY A 153 7.72 0.75 4.01
C GLY A 153 6.61 -0.21 3.64
N VAL A 154 5.72 -0.40 4.61
CA VAL A 154 4.57 -1.30 4.51
C VAL A 154 3.31 -0.57 4.97
N ILE A 155 2.24 -0.68 4.21
CA ILE A 155 0.89 -0.29 4.61
C ILE A 155 0.11 -1.58 4.84
N ASN A 156 -0.26 -1.86 6.10
CA ASN A 156 -0.95 -3.09 6.46
C ASN A 156 -2.33 -2.79 7.06
N VAL A 157 -3.37 -3.19 6.36
CA VAL A 157 -4.75 -3.05 6.80
C VAL A 157 -5.10 -4.24 7.68
N ILE A 158 -5.54 -4.01 8.90
CA ILE A 158 -5.97 -5.07 9.82
C ILE A 158 -7.48 -5.15 9.81
N THR A 159 -8.01 -6.28 9.35
CA THR A 159 -9.44 -6.52 9.31
C THR A 159 -10.03 -6.67 10.72
N PRO A 160 -11.31 -6.30 10.95
CA PRO A 160 -11.88 -6.29 12.28
C PRO A 160 -11.99 -7.70 12.89
N ASP A 161 -11.68 -7.84 14.18
CA ASP A 161 -11.98 -9.06 14.93
C ASP A 161 -13.47 -9.10 15.28
N THR A 162 -14.26 -9.53 14.31
CA THR A 162 -15.72 -9.68 14.47
C THR A 162 -16.14 -10.89 15.30
N THR A 163 -15.19 -11.73 15.75
CA THR A 163 -15.53 -12.96 16.51
C THR A 163 -16.00 -12.68 17.94
N GLN A 164 -15.80 -11.43 18.45
CA GLN A 164 -16.17 -11.04 19.81
C GLN A 164 -17.65 -10.62 19.98
N GLY A 165 -18.42 -10.50 18.90
CA GLY A 165 -19.86 -10.31 18.95
C GLY A 165 -20.34 -8.90 19.24
N ASN A 166 -19.74 -7.88 18.67
CA ASN A 166 -20.21 -6.49 18.70
C ASN A 166 -20.77 -6.13 17.33
N GLY A 167 -22.08 -6.36 17.16
CA GLY A 167 -22.79 -6.01 15.92
C GLY A 167 -22.81 -4.51 15.68
N GLU A 168 -22.46 -4.09 14.46
CA GLU A 168 -22.50 -2.70 14.01
C GLU A 168 -23.11 -2.64 12.60
N LEU A 169 -24.05 -1.72 12.42
CA LEU A 169 -24.57 -1.34 11.11
C LEU A 169 -24.42 0.16 10.97
N SER A 170 -23.65 0.61 9.96
CA SER A 170 -23.51 2.04 9.69
C SER A 170 -23.81 2.37 8.23
N VAL A 171 -24.26 3.60 8.00
CA VAL A 171 -24.58 4.13 6.69
C VAL A 171 -23.91 5.49 6.56
N ASP A 172 -23.06 5.61 5.55
CA ASP A 172 -22.44 6.88 5.18
C ASP A 172 -23.18 7.44 3.96
N TYR A 173 -23.39 8.73 3.91
CA TYR A 173 -24.02 9.43 2.79
C TYR A 173 -23.31 10.76 2.54
N GLY A 174 -23.01 11.07 1.28
CA GLY A 174 -22.24 12.24 0.89
C GLY A 174 -22.70 12.91 -0.41
N SER A 175 -21.93 13.89 -0.83
CA SER A 175 -22.12 14.57 -2.11
C SER A 175 -21.87 13.62 -3.29
N TYR A 176 -22.33 14.01 -4.46
CA TYR A 176 -22.11 13.29 -5.74
C TYR A 176 -22.63 11.85 -5.74
N GLY A 177 -23.74 11.61 -5.02
CA GLY A 177 -24.35 10.28 -4.95
C GLY A 177 -23.60 9.27 -4.10
N PHE A 178 -22.54 9.66 -3.39
CA PHE A 178 -21.83 8.76 -2.50
C PHE A 178 -22.75 8.22 -1.41
N HIS A 179 -22.76 6.89 -1.29
CA HIS A 179 -23.35 6.20 -0.16
C HIS A 179 -22.62 4.88 0.09
N ARG A 180 -22.49 4.55 1.37
CA ARG A 180 -21.86 3.30 1.81
C ARG A 180 -22.66 2.69 2.95
N VAL A 181 -22.88 1.38 2.87
CA VAL A 181 -23.45 0.59 3.98
C VAL A 181 -22.35 -0.34 4.48
N LYS A 182 -22.12 -0.34 5.79
CA LYS A 182 -21.16 -1.20 6.47
C LYS A 182 -21.87 -2.05 7.50
N LEU A 183 -21.51 -3.34 7.57
CA LEU A 183 -22.01 -4.30 8.54
C LEU A 183 -20.84 -5.00 9.21
N LYS A 184 -20.86 -5.09 10.52
CA LYS A 184 -20.00 -5.99 11.32
C LYS A 184 -20.92 -6.80 12.23
N GLU A 185 -20.76 -8.11 12.30
CA GLU A 185 -21.53 -8.99 13.17
C GLU A 185 -20.73 -10.24 13.50
N GLY A 186 -20.89 -10.78 14.70
CA GLY A 186 -20.23 -12.01 15.05
C GLY A 186 -20.75 -12.62 16.32
N LYS A 187 -20.24 -13.80 16.61
CA LYS A 187 -20.65 -14.54 17.78
C LYS A 187 -19.57 -15.49 18.26
N TYR A 188 -19.39 -15.50 19.57
CA TYR A 188 -18.49 -16.42 20.25
C TYR A 188 -19.26 -17.59 20.87
N PHE A 189 -18.76 -18.82 20.71
CA PHE A 189 -19.35 -20.07 21.19
C PHE A 189 -18.31 -20.86 21.98
N GLY A 190 -18.12 -20.53 23.22
CA GLY A 190 -17.18 -21.22 24.10
C GLY A 190 -15.71 -21.03 23.67
N ARG A 191 -15.16 -21.91 22.82
CA ARG A 191 -13.78 -21.83 22.32
C ARG A 191 -13.71 -21.40 20.87
N SER A 192 -14.84 -21.15 20.22
CA SER A 192 -14.90 -20.79 18.80
C SER A 192 -15.70 -19.53 18.61
N GLY A 193 -15.20 -18.63 17.80
CA GLY A 193 -15.86 -17.40 17.35
C GLY A 193 -15.95 -17.35 15.83
N VAL A 194 -17.07 -16.83 15.33
CA VAL A 194 -17.26 -16.55 13.90
C VAL A 194 -17.74 -15.13 13.72
N GLY A 195 -17.34 -14.48 12.64
CA GLY A 195 -17.75 -13.13 12.34
C GLY A 195 -17.71 -12.80 10.86
N ILE A 196 -18.47 -11.79 10.51
CA ILE A 196 -18.55 -11.19 9.19
C ILE A 196 -18.40 -9.68 9.28
N ALA A 197 -17.66 -9.10 8.34
CA ALA A 197 -17.69 -7.68 8.05
C ALA A 197 -17.93 -7.49 6.56
N ALA A 198 -18.76 -6.52 6.18
CA ALA A 198 -19.06 -6.25 4.79
C ALA A 198 -19.25 -4.75 4.56
N SER A 199 -18.91 -4.29 3.36
CA SER A 199 -19.23 -2.94 2.89
C SER A 199 -19.73 -2.97 1.45
N VAL A 200 -20.66 -2.08 1.16
CA VAL A 200 -21.15 -1.80 -0.20
C VAL A 200 -21.07 -0.30 -0.41
N THR A 201 -20.27 0.12 -1.37
CA THR A 201 -20.05 1.53 -1.71
C THR A 201 -20.55 1.81 -3.11
N ARG A 202 -21.26 2.93 -3.28
CA ARG A 202 -21.68 3.50 -4.56
C ARG A 202 -21.35 4.99 -4.56
N ASP A 203 -20.81 5.47 -5.66
CA ASP A 203 -20.46 6.87 -5.88
C ASP A 203 -20.69 7.21 -7.35
N THR A 204 -21.25 8.35 -7.67
CA THR A 204 -21.37 8.81 -9.06
C THR A 204 -20.21 9.68 -9.50
N GLY A 205 -19.30 10.03 -8.57
CA GLY A 205 -18.13 10.85 -8.81
C GLY A 205 -18.38 12.34 -8.94
N TYR A 206 -17.34 13.13 -8.73
CA TYR A 206 -17.35 14.60 -8.95
C TYR A 206 -17.33 14.95 -10.43
N ARG A 207 -16.61 14.18 -11.24
CA ARG A 207 -16.47 14.35 -12.68
C ARG A 207 -17.53 13.55 -13.43
N ASN A 208 -17.73 13.86 -14.69
CA ASN A 208 -18.61 13.11 -15.56
C ASN A 208 -18.06 11.71 -15.79
N GLU A 209 -18.88 10.68 -15.63
CA GLU A 209 -18.50 9.28 -15.83
C GLU A 209 -17.24 8.90 -15.02
N GLU A 210 -17.34 9.08 -13.69
CA GLU A 210 -16.32 8.73 -12.68
C GLU A 210 -16.93 7.85 -11.58
N GLY A 211 -17.96 7.10 -11.89
CA GLY A 211 -18.70 6.28 -10.94
C GLY A 211 -17.87 5.14 -10.37
N VAL A 212 -18.17 4.77 -9.11
CA VAL A 212 -17.55 3.65 -8.40
C VAL A 212 -18.61 2.77 -7.78
N ASP A 213 -18.58 1.49 -8.11
CA ASP A 213 -19.32 0.42 -7.47
C ASP A 213 -18.33 -0.54 -6.83
N GLN A 214 -18.40 -0.72 -5.49
CA GLN A 214 -17.47 -1.58 -4.77
C GLN A 214 -18.19 -2.38 -3.69
N GLU A 215 -17.94 -3.68 -3.66
CA GLU A 215 -18.38 -4.61 -2.63
C GLU A 215 -17.19 -5.28 -1.98
N LYS A 216 -17.21 -5.40 -0.64
CA LYS A 216 -16.19 -6.10 0.14
C LYS A 216 -16.84 -6.97 1.21
N VAL A 217 -16.30 -8.17 1.39
CA VAL A 217 -16.74 -9.11 2.43
C VAL A 217 -15.55 -9.75 3.09
N SER A 218 -15.51 -9.69 4.42
CA SER A 218 -14.55 -10.42 5.27
C SER A 218 -15.30 -11.41 6.13
N LEU A 219 -14.85 -12.66 6.15
CA LEU A 219 -15.27 -13.68 7.10
C LEU A 219 -14.10 -14.01 8.02
N ARG A 220 -14.37 -14.15 9.30
CA ARG A 220 -13.36 -14.51 10.29
C ARG A 220 -13.84 -15.66 11.16
N HIS A 221 -12.96 -16.62 11.43
CA HIS A 221 -13.15 -17.69 12.40
C HIS A 221 -11.95 -17.70 13.35
N ARG A 222 -12.22 -17.79 14.66
CA ARG A 222 -11.23 -17.98 15.71
C ARG A 222 -11.56 -19.24 16.49
N LEU A 223 -10.56 -20.09 16.72
CA LEU A 223 -10.68 -21.30 17.53
C LEU A 223 -9.53 -21.34 18.53
N GLU A 224 -9.86 -21.47 19.81
CA GLU A 224 -8.91 -21.69 20.89
C GLU A 224 -8.82 -23.18 21.19
N TRP A 225 -7.68 -23.79 20.84
CA TRP A 225 -7.43 -25.20 21.04
C TRP A 225 -6.18 -25.42 21.87
N ASP A 226 -6.38 -25.58 23.18
CA ASP A 226 -5.35 -25.75 24.20
C ASP A 226 -4.28 -24.62 24.13
N SER A 227 -3.04 -24.93 23.73
CA SER A 227 -1.95 -23.97 23.58
C SER A 227 -1.92 -23.29 22.21
N THR A 228 -2.86 -23.59 21.32
CA THR A 228 -2.91 -23.07 19.95
C THR A 228 -4.16 -22.22 19.74
N VAL A 229 -3.97 -21.04 19.19
CA VAL A 229 -5.06 -20.22 18.65
C VAL A 229 -5.02 -20.31 17.14
N ILE A 230 -6.13 -20.72 16.52
CA ILE A 230 -6.28 -20.76 15.08
C ILE A 230 -7.18 -19.60 14.68
N THR A 231 -6.66 -18.69 13.87
CA THR A 231 -7.44 -17.60 13.27
C THR A 231 -7.47 -17.78 11.77
N SER A 232 -8.66 -17.96 11.20
CA SER A 232 -8.84 -18.07 9.74
C SER A 232 -9.58 -16.85 9.22
N GLY A 233 -9.21 -16.38 8.06
CA GLY A 233 -9.81 -15.25 7.39
C GLY A 233 -10.05 -15.53 5.91
N LEU A 234 -11.15 -15.00 5.40
CA LEU A 234 -11.46 -14.94 3.98
C LEU A 234 -11.84 -13.51 3.66
N THR A 235 -11.22 -12.92 2.64
CA THR A 235 -11.60 -11.61 2.12
C THR A 235 -11.93 -11.70 0.63
N TYR A 236 -12.96 -10.97 0.22
CA TYR A 236 -13.36 -10.81 -1.17
C TYR A 236 -13.64 -9.35 -1.45
N THR A 237 -13.13 -8.85 -2.56
CA THR A 237 -13.37 -7.50 -3.08
C THR A 237 -13.80 -7.58 -4.53
N HIS A 238 -14.84 -6.85 -4.88
CA HIS A 238 -15.24 -6.55 -6.25
C HIS A 238 -15.23 -5.03 -6.46
N LEU A 239 -14.65 -4.59 -7.57
CA LEU A 239 -14.61 -3.19 -8.00
C LEU A 239 -15.07 -3.08 -9.46
N ASP A 240 -16.03 -2.19 -9.71
CA ASP A 240 -16.38 -1.69 -11.05
C ASP A 240 -16.35 -0.16 -11.00
N GLN A 241 -15.40 0.46 -11.68
CA GLN A 241 -15.29 1.91 -11.70
C GLN A 241 -15.07 2.44 -13.11
N GLU A 242 -15.68 3.60 -13.36
CA GLU A 242 -15.36 4.48 -14.48
C GLU A 242 -14.11 5.29 -14.13
N THR A 243 -13.22 5.51 -15.09
CA THR A 243 -11.97 6.24 -14.87
C THR A 243 -11.95 7.48 -15.76
N ALA A 244 -12.12 8.65 -15.19
CA ALA A 244 -12.05 9.89 -15.94
C ALA A 244 -10.61 10.21 -16.38
N GLY A 245 -10.41 10.59 -17.63
CA GLY A 245 -9.10 10.93 -18.18
C GLY A 245 -8.49 12.20 -17.56
N TYR A 246 -7.21 12.43 -17.81
CA TYR A 246 -6.49 13.59 -17.30
C TYR A 246 -7.00 14.90 -17.91
N ILE A 247 -7.10 15.94 -17.09
CA ILE A 247 -7.41 17.29 -17.52
C ILE A 247 -6.10 17.98 -17.86
N GLU A 248 -6.00 18.51 -19.07
CA GLU A 248 -4.82 19.19 -19.55
C GLU A 248 -4.98 20.72 -19.48
N GLY A 249 -3.84 21.41 -19.37
CA GLY A 249 -3.73 22.86 -19.40
C GLY A 249 -3.36 23.49 -18.07
N PHE A 250 -2.66 24.63 -18.16
CA PHE A 250 -2.24 25.41 -17.00
C PHE A 250 -3.44 25.83 -16.15
N GLU A 251 -3.42 25.46 -14.87
CA GLU A 251 -4.48 25.76 -13.89
C GLU A 251 -5.93 25.37 -14.32
N SER A 252 -6.06 24.42 -15.25
CA SER A 252 -7.38 24.01 -15.79
C SER A 252 -8.32 23.48 -14.70
N TYR A 253 -7.78 22.92 -13.61
CA TYR A 253 -8.55 22.48 -12.43
C TYR A 253 -9.28 23.62 -11.71
N LYS A 254 -8.86 24.88 -11.87
CA LYS A 254 -9.55 26.06 -11.32
C LYS A 254 -10.82 26.42 -12.11
N ASN A 255 -10.98 25.91 -13.32
CA ASN A 255 -12.20 26.07 -14.11
C ASN A 255 -13.14 24.90 -13.85
N THR A 256 -14.26 25.14 -13.18
CA THR A 256 -15.23 24.12 -12.76
C THR A 256 -15.77 23.26 -13.91
N GLN A 257 -15.96 23.83 -15.10
CA GLN A 257 -16.45 23.06 -16.25
C GLN A 257 -15.39 22.09 -16.77
N ILE A 258 -14.13 22.55 -16.85
CA ILE A 258 -12.99 21.72 -17.25
C ILE A 258 -12.74 20.69 -16.15
N ALA A 259 -12.72 21.10 -14.88
CA ALA A 259 -12.50 20.23 -13.73
C ALA A 259 -13.49 19.05 -13.67
N LYS A 260 -14.74 19.24 -14.12
CA LYS A 260 -15.78 18.20 -14.18
C LYS A 260 -15.81 17.42 -15.48
N SER A 261 -15.04 17.82 -16.49
CA SER A 261 -15.03 17.12 -17.78
C SER A 261 -14.31 15.77 -17.69
N ASN A 262 -14.70 14.85 -18.56
CA ASN A 262 -14.03 13.58 -18.76
C ASN A 262 -13.60 13.45 -20.23
N PRO A 263 -12.30 13.56 -20.55
CA PRO A 263 -11.81 13.38 -21.91
C PRO A 263 -11.77 11.91 -22.37
N ASN A 264 -11.96 10.96 -21.45
CA ASN A 264 -11.88 9.52 -21.73
C ASN A 264 -13.06 8.75 -21.11
N PRO A 265 -14.30 8.98 -21.56
CA PRO A 265 -15.49 8.33 -21.01
C PRO A 265 -15.50 6.80 -21.19
N GLU A 266 -14.68 6.28 -22.10
CA GLU A 266 -14.51 4.85 -22.33
C GLU A 266 -13.57 4.16 -21.31
N ALA A 267 -12.89 4.92 -20.46
CA ALA A 267 -11.93 4.35 -19.53
C ALA A 267 -12.63 3.78 -18.28
N PHE A 268 -12.14 2.64 -17.84
CA PHE A 268 -12.68 1.92 -16.69
C PHE A 268 -11.62 1.04 -16.04
N ARG A 269 -11.91 0.59 -14.80
CA ARG A 269 -11.21 -0.47 -14.09
C ARG A 269 -12.23 -1.42 -13.46
N LYS A 270 -12.09 -2.72 -13.75
CA LYS A 270 -12.84 -3.79 -13.09
C LYS A 270 -11.85 -4.74 -12.46
N ALA A 271 -12.10 -5.11 -11.22
CA ALA A 271 -11.19 -6.00 -10.50
C ALA A 271 -11.95 -6.86 -9.49
N GLU A 272 -11.44 -8.07 -9.31
CA GLU A 272 -11.88 -8.99 -8.27
C GLU A 272 -10.64 -9.50 -7.52
N SER A 273 -10.73 -9.60 -6.21
CA SER A 273 -9.69 -10.23 -5.41
C SER A 273 -10.29 -11.13 -4.34
N PHE A 274 -9.60 -12.23 -4.10
CA PHE A 274 -9.97 -13.22 -3.10
C PHE A 274 -8.72 -13.65 -2.34
N ARG A 275 -8.80 -13.70 -1.02
CA ARG A 275 -7.76 -14.25 -0.15
C ARG A 275 -8.38 -15.15 0.91
N LEU A 276 -7.75 -16.29 1.14
CA LEU A 276 -8.08 -17.22 2.22
C LEU A 276 -6.80 -17.58 2.96
N TRP A 277 -6.82 -17.50 4.28
CA TRP A 277 -5.69 -17.84 5.11
C TRP A 277 -6.10 -18.44 6.44
N SER A 278 -5.18 -19.15 7.09
CA SER A 278 -5.34 -19.65 8.45
C SER A 278 -4.02 -19.47 9.21
N LYS A 279 -4.05 -18.72 10.30
CA LYS A 279 -2.91 -18.50 11.18
C LYS A 279 -3.01 -19.42 12.39
N PHE A 280 -1.96 -20.19 12.62
CA PHE A 280 -1.80 -21.11 13.75
C PHE A 280 -0.77 -20.51 14.70
N ASP A 281 -1.20 -19.93 15.81
CA ASP A 281 -0.34 -19.39 16.85
C ASP A 281 -0.29 -20.36 18.03
N THR A 282 0.85 -21.01 18.21
CA THR A 282 1.07 -22.02 19.27
C THR A 282 2.08 -21.52 20.28
N SER A 283 1.69 -21.53 21.56
CA SER A 283 2.56 -21.20 22.70
C SER A 283 3.09 -22.46 23.36
N PHE A 284 4.40 -22.47 23.68
CA PHE A 284 5.05 -23.58 24.36
C PHE A 284 5.53 -23.14 25.75
N SER A 285 5.86 -24.11 26.60
CA SER A 285 6.50 -23.83 27.88
C SER A 285 7.82 -23.08 27.71
N GLY A 286 8.18 -22.21 28.63
CA GLY A 286 9.39 -21.40 28.58
C GLY A 286 9.29 -20.15 27.69
N GLY A 287 8.07 -19.78 27.25
CA GLY A 287 7.83 -18.56 26.48
C GLY A 287 8.12 -18.70 24.98
N HIS A 288 8.41 -19.91 24.49
CA HIS A 288 8.58 -20.14 23.05
C HIS A 288 7.22 -20.07 22.34
N ALA A 289 7.23 -19.66 21.07
CA ALA A 289 6.01 -19.57 20.27
C ALA A 289 6.28 -19.89 18.80
N LEU A 290 5.28 -20.45 18.13
CA LEU A 290 5.31 -20.75 16.70
C LEU A 290 4.10 -20.13 16.03
N SER A 291 4.32 -19.41 14.95
CA SER A 291 3.26 -18.92 14.07
C SER A 291 3.45 -19.48 12.67
N ILE A 292 2.41 -20.08 12.10
CA ILE A 292 2.40 -20.58 10.73
C ILE A 292 1.14 -20.08 10.06
N THR A 293 1.27 -19.45 8.89
CA THR A 293 0.13 -18.89 8.14
C THR A 293 0.17 -19.36 6.69
N PRO A 294 -0.43 -20.51 6.35
CA PRO A 294 -0.75 -20.85 4.96
C PRO A 294 -1.82 -19.92 4.42
N TYR A 295 -1.68 -19.55 3.13
CA TYR A 295 -2.64 -18.70 2.44
C TYR A 295 -2.74 -19.05 0.95
N VAL A 296 -3.86 -18.64 0.36
CA VAL A 296 -4.08 -18.61 -1.08
C VAL A 296 -4.68 -17.26 -1.44
N ARG A 297 -4.34 -16.75 -2.64
CA ARG A 297 -4.92 -15.53 -3.20
C ARG A 297 -5.19 -15.69 -4.69
N ASN A 298 -6.18 -14.96 -5.18
CA ASN A 298 -6.50 -14.83 -6.58
C ASN A 298 -6.90 -13.38 -6.86
N GLN A 299 -6.34 -12.77 -7.88
CA GLN A 299 -6.70 -11.44 -8.35
C GLN A 299 -6.87 -11.48 -9.86
N ASP A 300 -7.94 -10.85 -10.32
CA ASP A 300 -8.23 -10.57 -11.72
C ASP A 300 -8.49 -9.08 -11.88
N MET A 301 -7.88 -8.46 -12.89
CA MET A 301 -8.09 -7.05 -13.17
C MET A 301 -8.11 -6.79 -14.67
N ARG A 302 -9.03 -5.93 -15.07
CA ARG A 302 -9.16 -5.46 -16.44
C ARG A 302 -9.37 -3.95 -16.44
N PHE A 303 -8.54 -3.21 -17.19
CA PHE A 303 -8.66 -1.76 -17.27
C PHE A 303 -8.19 -1.21 -18.61
N ARG A 304 -8.75 -0.05 -18.99
CA ARG A 304 -8.33 0.65 -20.19
C ARG A 304 -7.26 1.68 -19.88
N MET A 305 -6.12 1.54 -20.56
CA MET A 305 -4.95 2.42 -20.38
C MET A 305 -5.13 3.71 -21.21
N HIS A 306 -6.06 4.57 -20.81
CA HIS A 306 -6.41 5.80 -21.52
C HIS A 306 -5.24 6.79 -21.68
N PHE A 307 -4.21 6.68 -20.85
CA PHE A 307 -2.99 7.48 -20.87
C PHE A 307 -1.94 7.03 -21.90
N LEU A 308 -2.15 5.90 -22.57
CA LEU A 308 -1.28 5.42 -23.65
C LEU A 308 -1.89 5.69 -25.03
N PRO A 309 -1.05 5.95 -26.06
CA PRO A 309 -1.53 6.03 -27.43
C PRO A 309 -2.26 4.73 -27.82
N GLY A 310 -3.40 4.89 -28.50
CA GLY A 310 -4.25 3.77 -28.89
C GLY A 310 -5.13 3.20 -27.77
N LYS A 311 -4.96 3.68 -26.53
CA LYS A 311 -5.79 3.35 -25.37
C LYS A 311 -6.03 1.85 -25.20
N PRO A 312 -4.97 1.03 -25.13
CA PRO A 312 -5.10 -0.41 -25.06
C PRO A 312 -5.84 -0.86 -23.81
N LEU A 313 -6.47 -2.02 -23.90
CA LEU A 313 -7.04 -2.76 -22.80
C LEU A 313 -5.97 -3.68 -22.22
N GLU A 314 -5.74 -3.60 -20.91
CA GLU A 314 -4.95 -4.57 -20.18
C GLU A 314 -5.85 -5.48 -19.36
N THR A 315 -5.58 -6.77 -19.42
CA THR A 315 -6.11 -7.78 -18.51
C THR A 315 -4.93 -8.45 -17.83
N ASN A 316 -4.92 -8.48 -16.51
CA ASN A 316 -3.91 -9.20 -15.75
C ASN A 316 -4.56 -10.02 -14.64
N ALA A 317 -3.97 -11.17 -14.36
CA ALA A 317 -4.43 -12.07 -13.30
C ALA A 317 -3.22 -12.64 -12.56
N GLN A 318 -3.43 -13.03 -11.30
CA GLN A 318 -2.44 -13.79 -10.55
C GLN A 318 -3.12 -14.73 -9.56
N LYS A 319 -2.55 -15.93 -9.42
CA LYS A 319 -2.96 -16.94 -8.45
C LYS A 319 -1.74 -17.34 -7.64
N GLY A 320 -1.82 -17.21 -6.33
CA GLY A 320 -0.69 -17.50 -5.46
C GLY A 320 -1.06 -18.40 -4.30
N VAL A 321 -0.13 -19.25 -3.90
CA VAL A 321 -0.18 -20.04 -2.68
C VAL A 321 1.12 -19.87 -1.91
N GLY A 322 1.03 -19.67 -0.60
CA GLY A 322 2.22 -19.47 0.21
C GLY A 322 2.04 -19.86 1.66
N VAL A 323 3.17 -19.87 2.36
CA VAL A 323 3.24 -20.10 3.81
C VAL A 323 4.21 -19.09 4.40
N LEU A 324 3.74 -18.33 5.39
CA LEU A 324 4.56 -17.49 6.25
C LEU A 324 4.79 -18.25 7.56
N SER A 325 6.02 -18.35 8.04
CA SER A 325 6.32 -19.02 9.30
C SER A 325 7.31 -18.25 10.15
N GLN A 326 7.15 -18.33 11.48
CA GLN A 326 8.09 -17.76 12.45
C GLN A 326 8.08 -18.58 13.73
N PHE A 327 9.25 -18.92 14.23
CA PHE A 327 9.45 -19.52 15.54
C PHE A 327 10.20 -18.54 16.44
N HIS A 328 9.59 -18.19 17.56
CA HIS A 328 10.19 -17.40 18.63
C HIS A 328 10.82 -18.32 19.65
N TYR A 329 12.12 -18.20 19.86
CA TYR A 329 12.91 -18.99 20.79
C TYR A 329 13.45 -18.11 21.92
N VAL A 330 13.03 -18.35 23.15
CA VAL A 330 13.56 -17.69 24.33
C VAL A 330 14.82 -18.41 24.77
N ILE A 331 15.97 -17.74 24.71
CA ILE A 331 17.27 -18.28 25.11
C ILE A 331 17.45 -18.11 26.64
N ASN A 332 17.12 -16.92 27.13
CA ASN A 332 17.06 -16.58 28.56
C ASN A 332 16.24 -15.29 28.73
N ASP A 333 16.15 -14.77 29.94
CA ASP A 333 15.33 -13.60 30.30
C ASP A 333 15.71 -12.32 29.51
N SER A 334 16.91 -12.26 28.96
CA SER A 334 17.43 -11.09 28.23
C SER A 334 17.63 -11.33 26.75
N LEU A 335 17.58 -12.56 26.28
CA LEU A 335 17.94 -12.92 24.89
C LEU A 335 16.91 -13.85 24.29
N SER A 336 16.41 -13.48 23.12
CA SER A 336 15.53 -14.31 22.30
C SER A 336 15.97 -14.27 20.83
N ALA A 337 15.50 -15.24 20.05
CA ALA A 337 15.71 -15.33 18.61
C ALA A 337 14.37 -15.60 17.91
N ASP A 338 14.16 -14.93 16.81
CA ASP A 338 13.09 -15.22 15.84
C ASP A 338 13.73 -15.82 14.60
N ILE A 339 13.24 -16.97 14.18
CA ILE A 339 13.69 -17.66 12.97
C ILE A 339 12.45 -17.98 12.14
N GLY A 340 12.50 -17.72 10.85
CA GLY A 340 11.34 -17.97 9.99
C GLY A 340 11.73 -18.35 8.57
N LEU A 341 10.73 -18.82 7.86
CA LEU A 341 10.81 -19.18 6.45
C LEU A 341 9.49 -18.80 5.78
N ASP A 342 9.59 -18.04 4.70
CA ASP A 342 8.49 -17.78 3.79
C ASP A 342 8.74 -18.49 2.48
N VAL A 343 7.69 -19.12 1.96
CA VAL A 343 7.67 -19.73 0.64
C VAL A 343 6.40 -19.35 -0.09
N GLU A 344 6.51 -19.06 -1.38
CA GLU A 344 5.37 -18.72 -2.22
C GLU A 344 5.59 -19.20 -3.65
N TYR A 345 4.52 -19.65 -4.28
CA TYR A 345 4.43 -19.88 -5.71
C TYR A 345 3.28 -19.06 -6.27
N THR A 346 3.51 -18.38 -7.40
CA THR A 346 2.52 -17.52 -8.05
C THR A 346 2.54 -17.73 -9.55
N GLU A 347 1.39 -17.95 -10.14
CA GLU A 347 1.13 -17.91 -11.58
C GLU A 347 0.57 -16.52 -11.92
N GLY A 348 1.21 -15.78 -12.83
CA GLY A 348 0.80 -14.46 -13.30
C GLY A 348 0.58 -14.46 -14.80
N GLU A 349 -0.48 -13.78 -15.24
CA GLU A 349 -0.86 -13.66 -16.66
C GLU A 349 -1.03 -12.18 -17.01
N LEU A 350 -0.60 -11.78 -18.21
CA LEU A 350 -0.89 -10.44 -18.73
C LEU A 350 -1.19 -10.47 -20.23
N THR A 351 -2.32 -9.88 -20.59
CA THR A 351 -2.67 -9.60 -21.98
C THR A 351 -2.90 -8.10 -22.17
N GLN A 352 -2.31 -7.50 -23.19
CA GLN A 352 -2.61 -6.14 -23.63
C GLN A 352 -3.06 -6.15 -25.08
N SER A 353 -4.24 -5.60 -25.35
CA SER A 353 -4.83 -5.57 -26.70
C SER A 353 -5.43 -4.20 -27.03
N GLN A 354 -5.53 -3.90 -28.30
CA GLN A 354 -6.10 -2.66 -28.83
C GLN A 354 -7.13 -2.98 -29.89
N ASP A 355 -8.38 -2.54 -29.69
CA ASP A 355 -9.51 -2.91 -30.56
C ASP A 355 -9.51 -2.16 -31.91
N SER A 356 -8.96 -0.94 -31.94
CA SER A 356 -8.97 -0.05 -33.11
C SER A 356 -7.56 0.51 -33.40
N ALA A 357 -7.37 1.00 -34.63
CA ALA A 357 -6.10 1.64 -34.99
C ALA A 357 -5.83 2.87 -34.13
N THR A 358 -4.55 3.12 -33.82
CA THR A 358 -4.12 4.33 -33.10
C THR A 358 -4.37 5.55 -33.97
N GLU A 359 -4.85 6.62 -33.35
CA GLU A 359 -5.00 7.93 -34.00
C GLU A 359 -3.76 8.80 -33.75
N GLY A 360 -3.49 9.75 -34.64
CA GLY A 360 -2.41 10.73 -34.50
C GLY A 360 -1.41 10.72 -35.66
N SER A 361 -0.11 10.84 -35.33
CA SER A 361 0.95 10.89 -36.34
C SER A 361 1.10 9.56 -37.10
N ALA A 362 1.59 9.60 -38.34
CA ALA A 362 1.87 8.40 -39.13
C ALA A 362 2.77 7.40 -38.37
N PHE A 363 3.71 7.90 -37.55
CA PHE A 363 4.55 7.06 -36.71
C PHE A 363 3.72 6.26 -35.71
N LEU A 364 2.79 6.89 -34.99
CA LEU A 364 1.94 6.21 -34.00
C LEU A 364 1.01 5.19 -34.66
N VAL A 365 0.36 5.59 -35.78
CA VAL A 365 -0.55 4.71 -36.53
C VAL A 365 0.16 3.45 -37.03
N GLU A 366 1.36 3.59 -37.57
CA GLU A 366 2.11 2.47 -38.16
C GLU A 366 2.81 1.59 -37.12
N THR A 367 3.15 2.14 -35.93
CA THR A 367 3.94 1.41 -34.91
C THR A 367 3.11 0.89 -33.74
N ILE A 368 1.86 1.32 -33.60
CA ILE A 368 0.91 0.87 -32.56
C ILE A 368 -0.38 0.42 -33.26
N PRO A 369 -0.39 -0.71 -33.96
CA PRO A 369 -1.56 -1.21 -34.69
C PRO A 369 -2.61 -1.79 -33.72
N ALA A 370 -3.84 -1.98 -34.22
CA ALA A 370 -4.83 -2.82 -33.55
C ALA A 370 -4.33 -4.27 -33.43
N GLY A 371 -4.88 -5.02 -32.48
CA GLY A 371 -4.52 -6.40 -32.17
C GLY A 371 -3.84 -6.53 -30.81
N LYS A 372 -3.35 -7.71 -30.48
CA LYS A 372 -2.60 -7.97 -29.23
C LYS A 372 -1.20 -7.39 -29.34
N HIS A 373 -0.80 -6.68 -28.28
CA HIS A 373 0.54 -6.14 -28.12
C HIS A 373 1.42 -7.03 -27.26
N TYR A 374 0.86 -7.56 -26.16
CA TYR A 374 1.50 -8.52 -25.26
C TYR A 374 0.49 -9.60 -24.87
N ASP A 375 0.98 -10.82 -24.70
CA ASP A 375 0.27 -11.97 -24.16
C ASP A 375 1.34 -12.91 -23.61
N TYR A 376 1.43 -13.02 -22.26
CA TYR A 376 2.47 -13.80 -21.61
C TYR A 376 2.05 -14.30 -20.23
N ASP A 377 2.72 -15.35 -19.79
CA ASP A 377 2.62 -15.94 -18.47
C ASP A 377 3.95 -15.83 -17.74
N VAL A 378 3.91 -15.74 -16.40
CA VAL A 378 5.09 -15.76 -15.53
C VAL A 378 4.80 -16.61 -14.31
N ASP A 379 5.54 -17.69 -14.16
CA ASP A 379 5.57 -18.48 -12.94
C ASP A 379 6.65 -17.93 -12.01
N ALA A 380 6.30 -17.58 -10.78
CA ALA A 380 7.22 -17.04 -9.80
C ALA A 380 7.32 -17.93 -8.56
N THR A 381 8.54 -18.25 -8.16
CA THR A 381 8.85 -18.97 -6.93
C THR A 381 9.66 -18.09 -6.00
N LEU A 382 9.24 -18.03 -4.72
CA LEU A 382 9.93 -17.28 -3.68
C LEU A 382 10.30 -18.21 -2.53
N PHE A 383 11.58 -18.12 -2.10
CA PHE A 383 12.12 -18.81 -0.92
C PHE A 383 12.88 -17.83 -0.06
N ALA A 384 12.47 -17.67 1.21
CA ALA A 384 12.99 -16.57 2.01
C ALA A 384 13.14 -16.93 3.51
N PRO A 385 14.27 -17.53 3.92
CA PRO A 385 14.63 -17.67 5.31
C PRO A 385 15.03 -16.33 5.94
N PHE A 386 14.66 -16.13 7.21
CA PHE A 386 15.06 -14.96 7.98
C PHE A 386 15.34 -15.30 9.45
N PHE A 387 16.08 -14.40 10.10
CA PHE A 387 16.37 -14.50 11.52
C PHE A 387 16.44 -13.13 12.16
N THR A 388 16.16 -13.06 13.45
CA THR A 388 16.37 -11.85 14.27
C THR A 388 16.76 -12.28 15.68
N PHE A 389 17.86 -11.75 16.20
CA PHE A 389 18.26 -11.87 17.61
C PHE A 389 17.85 -10.61 18.36
N ASN A 390 17.18 -10.77 19.46
CA ASN A 390 16.70 -9.68 20.30
C ASN A 390 17.36 -9.80 21.67
N TRP A 391 18.09 -8.74 22.07
CA TRP A 391 18.67 -8.61 23.38
C TRP A 391 18.04 -7.44 24.11
N GLN A 392 17.63 -7.67 25.36
CA GLN A 392 17.03 -6.67 26.22
C GLN A 392 17.71 -6.67 27.60
N ALA A 393 18.10 -5.49 28.03
CA ALA A 393 18.58 -5.22 29.37
C ALA A 393 17.77 -4.06 29.98
N GLU A 394 18.05 -3.64 31.22
CA GLU A 394 17.24 -2.64 31.95
C GLU A 394 16.81 -1.41 31.11
N ARG A 395 17.73 -0.83 30.35
CA ARG A 395 17.49 0.39 29.54
C ARG A 395 17.70 0.21 28.05
N TRP A 396 18.23 -0.92 27.63
CA TRP A 396 18.61 -1.18 26.25
C TRP A 396 17.78 -2.30 25.66
N ALA A 397 17.34 -2.11 24.42
CA ALA A 397 16.86 -3.18 23.57
C ALA A 397 17.59 -3.09 22.22
N ILE A 398 18.21 -4.20 21.82
CA ILE A 398 18.97 -4.31 20.58
C ILE A 398 18.41 -5.47 19.78
N SER A 399 18.15 -5.25 18.50
CA SER A 399 17.69 -6.27 17.59
C SER A 399 18.60 -6.30 16.37
N VAL A 400 19.14 -7.49 16.05
CA VAL A 400 19.99 -7.73 14.87
C VAL A 400 19.39 -8.85 14.07
N GLY A 401 19.16 -8.64 12.79
CA GLY A 401 18.55 -9.66 11.96
C GLY A 401 18.89 -9.51 10.49
N GLY A 402 18.38 -10.44 9.71
CA GLY A 402 18.52 -10.43 8.26
C GLY A 402 17.58 -11.43 7.61
N ARG A 403 17.25 -11.17 6.35
CA ARG A 403 16.49 -12.04 5.47
C ARG A 403 17.28 -12.26 4.21
N PHE A 404 17.44 -13.50 3.83
CA PHE A 404 17.81 -13.88 2.48
C PHE A 404 16.53 -14.19 1.71
N GLU A 405 16.45 -13.75 0.46
CA GLU A 405 15.32 -14.06 -0.42
C GLU A 405 15.84 -14.39 -1.80
N SER A 406 15.45 -15.56 -2.29
CA SER A 406 15.65 -16.00 -3.66
C SER A 406 14.30 -15.99 -4.37
N MET A 407 14.24 -15.30 -5.50
CA MET A 407 13.06 -15.20 -6.35
C MET A 407 13.42 -15.59 -7.76
N GLN A 408 12.69 -16.55 -8.32
CA GLN A 408 12.84 -17.04 -9.68
C GLN A 408 11.59 -16.73 -10.48
N TYR A 409 11.75 -16.22 -11.70
CA TYR A 409 10.69 -16.04 -12.70
C TYR A 409 10.95 -16.93 -13.89
N ASP A 410 9.93 -17.68 -14.29
CA ASP A 410 9.88 -18.44 -15.53
C ASP A 410 8.84 -17.78 -16.45
N TYR A 411 9.33 -17.10 -17.49
CA TYR A 411 8.54 -16.31 -18.41
C TYR A 411 8.27 -17.06 -19.71
N THR A 412 7.00 -17.13 -20.10
CA THR A 412 6.53 -17.71 -21.35
C THR A 412 5.82 -16.65 -22.20
N ASN A 413 6.33 -16.43 -23.41
CA ASN A 413 5.72 -15.53 -24.39
C ASN A 413 4.75 -16.29 -25.30
N ASN A 414 3.46 -15.98 -25.22
CA ASN A 414 2.40 -16.61 -26.00
C ASN A 414 2.24 -16.03 -27.42
N MET A 415 3.19 -15.20 -27.86
CA MET A 415 3.14 -14.49 -29.15
C MET A 415 4.46 -14.61 -29.94
N ASN A 416 4.48 -14.05 -31.14
CA ASN A 416 5.72 -13.91 -31.90
C ASN A 416 6.72 -12.99 -31.18
N VAL A 417 7.97 -13.45 -31.06
CA VAL A 417 9.08 -12.68 -30.46
C VAL A 417 9.39 -11.44 -31.30
N GLY A 418 9.74 -10.35 -30.61
CA GLY A 418 10.22 -9.11 -31.23
C GLY A 418 9.14 -8.07 -31.52
N ARG A 419 9.43 -7.18 -32.46
CA ARG A 419 8.68 -5.96 -32.78
C ARG A 419 7.75 -6.14 -33.98
N VAL A 420 6.93 -7.18 -33.94
CA VAL A 420 6.02 -7.55 -35.04
C VAL A 420 4.56 -7.47 -34.59
N ARG A 421 3.63 -7.40 -35.54
CA ARG A 421 2.18 -7.49 -35.28
C ARG A 421 1.83 -8.86 -34.70
N GLU A 422 0.61 -9.04 -34.28
CA GLU A 422 0.09 -10.30 -33.76
C GLU A 422 0.24 -11.44 -34.79
N ASP A 423 0.02 -11.16 -36.07
CA ASP A 423 0.15 -12.10 -37.16
C ASP A 423 1.60 -12.33 -37.67
N GLY A 424 2.59 -11.71 -37.01
CA GLY A 424 4.00 -11.79 -37.37
C GLY A 424 4.45 -10.80 -38.45
N THR A 425 3.57 -9.98 -39.00
CA THR A 425 3.96 -8.98 -40.00
C THR A 425 4.68 -7.80 -39.36
N GLN A 426 5.54 -7.13 -40.13
CA GLN A 426 6.31 -5.98 -39.66
C GLN A 426 5.43 -4.73 -39.52
N CYS A 427 5.66 -3.95 -38.49
CA CYS A 427 5.17 -2.58 -38.39
C CYS A 427 6.00 -1.63 -39.26
N GLY A 428 5.45 -0.46 -39.58
CA GLY A 428 6.20 0.65 -40.19
C GLY A 428 7.34 1.16 -39.31
N PHE A 429 8.18 2.04 -39.84
CA PHE A 429 9.28 2.70 -39.10
C PHE A 429 10.25 1.74 -38.38
N GLY A 430 10.53 0.57 -38.97
CA GLY A 430 11.48 -0.41 -38.48
C GLY A 430 10.94 -1.33 -37.35
N GLY A 431 9.63 -1.41 -37.17
CA GLY A 431 8.97 -2.35 -36.26
C GLY A 431 8.00 -1.69 -35.30
N CYS A 432 7.19 -2.49 -34.64
CA CYS A 432 6.21 -2.02 -33.68
C CYS A 432 6.90 -1.29 -32.50
N ARG A 433 6.17 -0.40 -31.83
CA ARG A 433 6.67 0.31 -30.65
C ARG A 433 6.84 -0.60 -29.43
N TYR A 434 6.05 -1.64 -29.34
CA TYR A 434 6.20 -2.70 -28.34
C TYR A 434 7.19 -3.78 -28.82
N SER A 435 7.83 -4.44 -27.86
CA SER A 435 8.79 -5.52 -28.10
C SER A 435 8.55 -6.66 -27.13
N ARG A 436 8.51 -7.88 -27.62
CA ARG A 436 8.30 -9.09 -26.83
C ARG A 436 9.58 -9.90 -26.76
N PRO A 437 10.16 -10.16 -25.56
CA PRO A 437 11.31 -11.04 -25.44
C PRO A 437 10.94 -12.50 -25.75
N ALA A 438 11.94 -13.34 -25.96
CA ALA A 438 11.77 -14.78 -25.98
C ALA A 438 11.56 -15.30 -24.55
N ASP A 439 11.08 -16.55 -24.42
CA ASP A 439 11.00 -17.27 -23.14
C ASP A 439 12.33 -17.19 -22.42
N SER A 440 12.25 -16.98 -21.10
CA SER A 440 13.46 -16.78 -20.28
C SER A 440 13.21 -17.07 -18.81
N GLU A 441 14.27 -17.43 -18.10
CA GLU A 441 14.31 -17.53 -16.65
C GLU A 441 15.14 -16.37 -16.09
N ASN A 442 14.69 -15.78 -14.99
CA ASN A 442 15.38 -14.70 -14.29
C ASN A 442 15.40 -15.00 -12.78
N ASP A 443 16.59 -14.92 -12.17
CA ASP A 443 16.81 -15.18 -10.76
C ASP A 443 17.27 -13.90 -10.05
N PHE A 444 16.72 -13.65 -8.84
CA PHE A 444 17.08 -12.50 -8.02
C PHE A 444 17.34 -12.95 -6.57
N ASP A 445 18.61 -12.88 -6.15
CA ASP A 445 19.04 -13.19 -4.80
C ASP A 445 19.36 -11.91 -4.04
N ASN A 446 18.72 -11.72 -2.88
CA ASN A 446 18.86 -10.51 -2.10
C ASN A 446 19.07 -10.82 -0.61
N PHE A 447 19.83 -9.96 0.08
CA PHE A 447 20.02 -10.03 1.52
C PHE A 447 19.70 -8.68 2.18
N SER A 448 18.79 -8.69 3.14
CA SER A 448 18.34 -7.53 3.89
C SER A 448 18.76 -7.60 5.36
N PRO A 449 19.94 -7.05 5.72
CA PRO A 449 20.34 -6.91 7.11
C PRO A 449 19.56 -5.78 7.80
N LYS A 450 19.37 -5.93 9.12
CA LYS A 450 18.88 -4.85 9.98
C LYS A 450 19.56 -4.84 11.34
N LEU A 451 19.73 -3.65 11.88
CA LEU A 451 20.12 -3.39 13.27
C LEU A 451 19.19 -2.33 13.84
N SER A 452 18.60 -2.61 14.98
CA SER A 452 17.72 -1.67 15.70
C SER A 452 18.19 -1.50 17.11
N LEU A 453 18.10 -0.29 17.62
CA LEU A 453 18.55 0.11 18.94
C LEU A 453 17.47 0.93 19.64
N ARG A 454 17.18 0.62 20.91
CA ARG A 454 16.35 1.45 21.78
C ARG A 454 17.05 1.67 23.10
N TYR A 455 16.92 2.87 23.61
CA TYR A 455 17.47 3.27 24.90
C TYR A 455 16.43 4.02 25.71
N GLN A 456 16.03 3.48 26.86
CA GLN A 456 15.12 4.13 27.79
C GLN A 456 15.88 5.21 28.57
N LEU A 457 15.71 6.47 28.17
CA LEU A 457 16.38 7.61 28.79
C LEU A 457 15.84 7.86 30.21
N ASN A 458 14.52 7.86 30.33
CA ASN A 458 13.76 7.93 31.58
C ASN A 458 12.40 7.24 31.38
N PRO A 459 11.54 7.08 32.42
CA PRO A 459 10.26 6.37 32.27
C PRO A 459 9.33 6.92 31.17
N GLN A 460 9.47 8.20 30.79
CA GLN A 460 8.62 8.89 29.81
C GLN A 460 9.27 9.05 28.46
N THR A 461 10.58 8.80 28.30
CA THR A 461 11.31 9.13 27.06
C THR A 461 12.20 7.98 26.62
N GLN A 462 12.06 7.56 25.38
CA GLN A 462 12.87 6.53 24.74
C GLN A 462 13.55 7.11 23.50
N LEU A 463 14.84 6.84 23.34
CA LEU A 463 15.58 7.06 22.11
C LEU A 463 15.53 5.79 21.28
N PHE A 464 15.45 5.93 19.97
CA PHE A 464 15.54 4.82 19.05
C PHE A 464 16.43 5.15 17.85
N GLY A 465 16.93 4.14 17.19
CA GLY A 465 17.70 4.28 15.96
C GLY A 465 17.94 2.93 15.30
N GLY A 466 18.31 2.96 14.04
CA GLY A 466 18.57 1.74 13.30
C GLY A 466 19.16 1.99 11.94
N ILE A 467 19.66 0.90 11.38
CA ILE A 467 20.07 0.79 9.99
C ILE A 467 19.37 -0.43 9.39
N ALA A 468 18.89 -0.29 8.16
CA ALA A 468 18.25 -1.39 7.46
C ALA A 468 18.48 -1.26 5.95
N ARG A 469 18.65 -2.39 5.28
CA ARG A 469 18.62 -2.49 3.82
C ARG A 469 17.29 -3.12 3.39
N GLY A 470 16.62 -2.49 2.45
CA GLY A 470 15.51 -3.05 1.70
C GLY A 470 15.91 -3.35 0.27
N TYR A 471 15.11 -4.14 -0.40
CA TYR A 471 15.28 -4.41 -1.82
C TYR A 471 13.93 -4.64 -2.50
N ARG A 472 13.95 -4.56 -3.82
CA ARG A 472 12.84 -4.88 -4.70
C ARG A 472 13.40 -5.57 -5.95
N ALA A 473 13.01 -6.81 -6.16
CA ALA A 473 13.25 -7.46 -7.45
C ALA A 473 12.50 -6.70 -8.56
N PRO A 474 13.01 -6.67 -9.81
CA PRO A 474 12.29 -6.10 -10.93
C PRO A 474 10.89 -6.70 -11.06
N GLN A 475 9.91 -5.88 -11.43
CA GLN A 475 8.56 -6.36 -11.67
C GLN A 475 8.47 -7.03 -13.04
N ALA A 476 7.58 -8.01 -13.21
CA ALA A 476 7.38 -8.71 -14.49
C ALA A 476 7.13 -7.72 -15.65
N THR A 477 6.41 -6.62 -15.40
CA THR A 477 6.19 -5.57 -16.39
C THR A 477 7.44 -4.76 -16.76
N GLU A 478 8.43 -4.69 -15.88
CA GLU A 478 9.73 -4.06 -16.20
C GLU A 478 10.62 -4.99 -17.02
N LEU A 479 10.55 -6.30 -16.78
CA LEU A 479 11.35 -7.31 -17.47
C LEU A 479 10.79 -7.66 -18.85
N TYR A 480 9.46 -7.78 -18.99
CA TYR A 480 8.85 -8.45 -20.14
C TYR A 480 7.98 -7.54 -21.02
N ARG A 481 7.59 -6.37 -20.53
CA ARG A 481 6.80 -5.39 -21.29
C ARG A 481 7.70 -4.34 -21.93
N LEU A 482 8.53 -4.80 -22.88
CA LEU A 482 9.58 -4.01 -23.47
C LEU A 482 9.07 -3.09 -24.57
N GLN A 483 9.85 -2.08 -24.90
CA GLN A 483 9.51 -1.13 -25.94
C GLN A 483 10.66 -0.92 -26.93
N ARG A 484 10.31 -0.46 -28.13
CA ARG A 484 11.25 -0.14 -29.21
C ARG A 484 12.23 -1.28 -29.47
N ALA A 485 13.51 -0.97 -29.54
CA ALA A 485 14.54 -1.94 -29.91
C ALA A 485 15.07 -2.79 -28.73
N GLN A 486 14.56 -2.59 -27.52
CA GLN A 486 14.93 -3.44 -26.41
C GLN A 486 14.30 -4.84 -26.58
N THR A 487 15.13 -5.85 -26.67
CA THR A 487 14.71 -7.26 -26.86
C THR A 487 15.00 -8.12 -25.64
N VAL A 488 15.87 -7.66 -24.75
CA VAL A 488 16.24 -8.31 -23.48
C VAL A 488 16.44 -7.20 -22.46
N THR A 489 16.12 -7.48 -21.20
CA THR A 489 16.49 -6.65 -20.05
C THR A 489 17.50 -7.37 -19.19
N ASP A 490 18.48 -6.62 -18.71
CA ASP A 490 19.45 -7.05 -17.68
C ASP A 490 19.29 -6.04 -16.54
N LEU A 491 18.40 -6.35 -15.59
CA LEU A 491 18.02 -5.45 -14.51
C LEU A 491 18.45 -6.05 -13.17
N ASP A 492 19.13 -5.24 -12.39
CA ASP A 492 19.43 -5.55 -10.99
C ASP A 492 18.25 -5.25 -10.07
N SER A 493 18.21 -5.89 -8.92
CA SER A 493 17.30 -5.53 -7.85
C SER A 493 17.55 -4.09 -7.36
N VAL A 494 16.50 -3.30 -7.21
CA VAL A 494 16.59 -2.00 -6.55
C VAL A 494 16.90 -2.22 -5.08
N THR A 495 17.90 -1.54 -4.54
CA THR A 495 18.25 -1.58 -3.11
C THR A 495 18.04 -0.23 -2.45
N ALA A 496 17.81 -0.24 -1.14
CA ALA A 496 17.64 0.96 -0.35
C ALA A 496 18.30 0.81 1.02
N ASP A 497 19.29 1.64 1.29
CA ASP A 497 19.98 1.72 2.58
C ASP A 497 19.42 2.88 3.39
N ASN A 498 18.90 2.59 4.57
CA ASN A 498 18.31 3.57 5.46
C ASN A 498 19.05 3.64 6.80
N ILE A 499 19.27 4.85 7.25
CA ILE A 499 19.64 5.15 8.64
C ILE A 499 18.55 6.03 9.25
N GLU A 500 18.13 5.69 10.46
CA GLU A 500 17.10 6.41 11.20
C GLU A 500 17.49 6.60 12.65
N MET A 501 17.11 7.73 13.23
CA MET A 501 17.21 7.98 14.67
C MET A 501 16.05 8.87 15.11
N GLY A 502 15.64 8.71 16.36
CA GLY A 502 14.55 9.51 16.89
C GLY A 502 14.37 9.42 18.39
N VAL A 503 13.37 10.13 18.84
CA VAL A 503 12.92 10.14 20.23
C VAL A 503 11.41 10.01 20.26
N THR A 504 10.91 9.16 21.14
CA THR A 504 9.49 9.02 21.42
C THR A 504 9.24 9.08 22.90
N GLY A 505 8.08 9.56 23.29
CA GLY A 505 7.77 9.65 24.71
C GLY A 505 6.42 10.26 25.00
N THR A 506 6.19 10.48 26.28
CA THR A 506 5.02 11.20 26.79
C THR A 506 5.45 12.57 27.33
N LEU A 507 4.65 13.58 27.07
CA LEU A 507 4.82 14.93 27.57
C LEU A 507 3.48 15.40 28.13
N PHE A 508 3.43 15.74 29.42
CA PHE A 508 2.16 15.90 30.17
C PHE A 508 1.31 14.62 30.03
N ASP A 509 0.10 14.72 29.49
CA ASP A 509 -0.79 13.57 29.26
C ASP A 509 -0.83 13.14 27.77
N GLY A 510 0.03 13.70 26.95
CA GLY A 510 0.12 13.43 25.52
C GLY A 510 1.34 12.60 25.13
N SER A 511 1.41 12.23 23.86
CA SER A 511 2.55 11.50 23.28
C SER A 511 3.20 12.27 22.14
N TYR A 512 4.48 12.03 21.91
CA TYR A 512 5.20 12.59 20.77
C TYR A 512 6.22 11.62 20.20
N THR A 513 6.49 11.77 18.91
CA THR A 513 7.61 11.12 18.23
C THR A 513 8.25 12.10 17.25
N LEU A 514 9.56 12.25 17.36
CA LEU A 514 10.40 12.97 16.41
C LEU A 514 11.38 11.99 15.81
N SER A 515 11.44 11.88 14.48
CA SER A 515 12.41 11.04 13.78
C SER A 515 13.14 11.80 12.68
N LEU A 516 14.39 11.39 12.46
CA LEU A 516 15.27 11.82 11.38
C LEU A 516 15.63 10.60 10.57
N TYR A 517 15.54 10.68 9.25
CA TYR A 517 15.91 9.57 8.38
C TYR A 517 16.72 10.02 7.18
N SER A 518 17.53 9.09 6.66
CA SER A 518 18.24 9.22 5.40
C SER A 518 18.24 7.87 4.70
N LEU A 519 17.61 7.82 3.52
CA LEU A 519 17.45 6.63 2.71
C LEU A 519 18.06 6.89 1.34
N GLN A 520 19.05 6.11 0.95
CA GLN A 520 19.66 6.11 -0.37
C GLN A 520 19.18 4.90 -1.14
N LYS A 521 18.81 5.10 -2.41
CA LYS A 521 18.44 4.02 -3.33
C LYS A 521 19.46 3.90 -4.43
N ASP A 522 19.83 2.67 -4.73
CA ASP A 522 20.69 2.29 -5.84
C ASP A 522 19.94 1.34 -6.77
N ASN A 523 20.41 1.24 -8.01
CA ASN A 523 19.79 0.42 -9.06
C ASN A 523 18.32 0.78 -9.33
N VAL A 524 17.94 2.05 -9.18
CA VAL A 524 16.57 2.48 -9.48
C VAL A 524 16.29 2.23 -10.96
N ILE A 525 15.19 1.51 -11.22
CA ILE A 525 14.78 1.16 -12.57
C ILE A 525 13.99 2.33 -13.16
N TYR A 526 14.42 2.79 -14.33
CA TYR A 526 13.74 3.83 -15.09
C TYR A 526 13.87 3.58 -16.60
N ARG A 527 13.20 4.40 -17.41
CA ARG A 527 13.38 4.39 -18.87
C ARG A 527 14.36 5.45 -19.29
N ASP A 528 15.39 5.06 -20.02
CA ASP A 528 16.36 5.99 -20.61
C ASP A 528 15.79 6.72 -21.85
N SER A 529 16.63 7.56 -22.50
CA SER A 529 16.24 8.31 -23.69
C SER A 529 15.87 7.45 -24.91
N ASP A 530 16.35 6.21 -24.94
CA ASP A 530 16.01 5.22 -25.97
C ASP A 530 14.75 4.42 -25.62
N PHE A 531 14.13 4.69 -24.48
CA PHE A 531 12.98 4.00 -23.88
C PHE A 531 13.30 2.57 -23.42
N PHE A 532 14.55 2.30 -23.08
CA PHE A 532 14.97 1.04 -22.50
C PHE A 532 14.83 1.09 -20.99
N ASN A 533 14.33 0.01 -20.40
CA ASN A 533 14.37 -0.17 -18.96
C ASN A 533 15.82 -0.47 -18.55
N VAL A 534 16.36 0.32 -17.64
CA VAL A 534 17.73 0.22 -17.11
C VAL A 534 17.71 0.35 -15.59
N SER A 535 18.65 -0.27 -14.89
CA SER A 535 18.74 -0.30 -13.42
C SER A 535 20.01 0.39 -12.90
N ASN A 536 20.26 1.63 -13.32
CA ASN A 536 21.42 2.40 -12.90
C ASN A 536 21.07 3.76 -12.29
N GLY A 537 19.82 3.93 -11.87
CA GLY A 537 19.37 5.14 -11.18
C GLY A 537 19.80 5.16 -9.72
N GLU A 538 20.06 6.36 -9.21
CA GLU A 538 20.34 6.62 -7.79
C GLU A 538 19.49 7.77 -7.29
N THR A 539 18.94 7.64 -6.09
CA THR A 539 18.14 8.70 -5.45
C THR A 539 18.44 8.80 -3.97
N TRP A 540 18.30 9.99 -3.39
CA TRP A 540 18.49 10.21 -1.97
C TRP A 540 17.27 10.88 -1.35
N HIS A 541 16.76 10.28 -0.26
CA HIS A 541 15.57 10.71 0.46
C HIS A 541 15.94 10.98 1.93
N ARG A 542 15.74 12.18 2.42
CA ARG A 542 16.09 12.57 3.79
C ARG A 542 15.05 13.51 4.35
N GLY A 543 14.74 13.32 5.63
CA GLY A 543 13.70 14.15 6.24
C GLY A 543 13.63 14.08 7.75
N VAL A 544 12.77 14.95 8.25
CA VAL A 544 12.39 15.06 9.66
C VAL A 544 10.89 14.84 9.75
N GLU A 545 10.45 13.98 10.64
CA GLU A 545 9.03 13.71 10.91
C GLU A 545 8.72 14.03 12.36
N LEU A 546 7.60 14.70 12.58
CA LEU A 546 7.07 14.99 13.91
C LEU A 546 5.62 14.52 13.98
N THR A 547 5.32 13.72 14.99
CA THR A 547 3.94 13.44 15.39
C THR A 547 3.77 13.79 16.86
N PHE A 548 2.66 14.37 17.20
CA PHE A 548 2.26 14.49 18.59
C PHE A 548 0.74 14.45 18.73
N ASP A 549 0.32 14.00 19.87
CA ASP A 549 -1.04 13.87 20.32
C ASP A 549 -1.09 14.44 21.73
N GLN A 550 -1.80 15.53 21.93
CA GLN A 550 -1.78 16.28 23.16
C GLN A 550 -3.17 16.68 23.62
N PRO A 551 -3.70 16.10 24.70
CA PRO A 551 -4.80 16.70 25.45
C PRO A 551 -4.38 18.08 25.98
N LEU A 552 -5.10 19.13 25.57
CA LEU A 552 -4.88 20.48 26.07
C LEU A 552 -5.65 20.75 27.38
N ASN A 553 -6.79 20.10 27.52
CA ASN A 553 -7.62 20.00 28.71
C ASN A 553 -8.63 18.85 28.54
N ASP A 554 -9.58 18.70 29.47
CA ASP A 554 -10.57 17.60 29.51
C ASP A 554 -11.51 17.53 28.26
N VAL A 555 -11.54 18.57 27.43
CA VAL A 555 -12.45 18.67 26.29
C VAL A 555 -11.75 19.00 24.98
N LEU A 556 -10.48 19.34 24.99
CA LEU A 556 -9.74 19.82 23.83
C LEU A 556 -8.46 19.02 23.62
N ARG A 557 -8.28 18.44 22.43
CA ARG A 557 -7.12 17.64 22.02
C ARG A 557 -6.54 18.16 20.72
N LEU A 558 -5.24 18.22 20.64
CA LEU A 558 -4.48 18.63 19.46
C LEU A 558 -3.63 17.45 18.98
N ASP A 559 -3.90 17.01 17.75
CA ASP A 559 -3.09 16.02 17.03
C ASP A 559 -2.34 16.68 15.90
N PHE A 560 -1.11 16.27 15.67
CA PHE A 560 -0.27 16.76 14.58
C PHE A 560 0.58 15.65 14.00
N ALA A 561 0.63 15.60 12.66
CA ALA A 561 1.54 14.76 11.91
C ALA A 561 2.16 15.57 10.78
N GLY A 562 3.47 15.76 10.78
CA GLY A 562 4.14 16.59 9.79
C GLY A 562 5.50 16.04 9.37
N THR A 563 5.90 16.38 8.15
CA THR A 563 7.15 15.96 7.52
C THR A 563 7.77 17.13 6.79
N TYR A 564 9.06 17.33 7.02
CA TYR A 564 9.91 18.13 6.16
C TYR A 564 10.94 17.19 5.51
N ALA A 565 10.90 17.06 4.18
CA ALA A 565 11.74 16.11 3.46
C ALA A 565 12.33 16.73 2.19
N LYS A 566 13.49 16.22 1.78
CA LYS A 566 14.12 16.51 0.49
C LYS A 566 14.44 15.19 -0.22
N HIS A 567 14.08 15.12 -1.50
CA HIS A 567 14.32 13.98 -2.38
C HIS A 567 15.09 14.47 -3.61
N THR A 568 16.23 13.83 -3.93
CA THR A 568 17.12 14.27 -5.01
C THR A 568 17.52 13.12 -5.93
N TYR A 569 17.67 13.44 -7.22
CA TYR A 569 18.33 12.56 -8.18
C TYR A 569 19.83 12.60 -7.95
N GLU A 570 20.49 11.45 -7.85
CA GLU A 570 21.94 11.34 -7.61
C GLU A 570 22.71 10.77 -8.83
N HIS A 571 22.00 10.22 -9.82
CA HIS A 571 22.57 9.77 -11.08
C HIS A 571 22.46 10.82 -12.18
N SER A 572 23.33 10.74 -13.18
CA SER A 572 23.26 11.58 -14.38
C SER A 572 22.32 10.94 -15.39
N GLN A 573 21.31 11.68 -15.79
CA GLN A 573 20.36 11.32 -16.84
C GLN A 573 19.95 12.60 -17.56
N LEU A 574 19.89 12.55 -18.89
CA LEU A 574 19.34 13.66 -19.66
C LEU A 574 17.81 13.55 -19.71
N SER A 575 17.14 14.61 -19.28
CA SER A 575 15.74 14.87 -19.57
C SER A 575 15.69 16.08 -20.50
N GLY A 576 15.25 15.90 -21.73
CA GLY A 576 15.46 16.90 -22.77
C GLY A 576 16.95 17.18 -23.02
N GLU A 577 17.39 18.41 -22.79
CA GLU A 577 18.79 18.83 -22.92
C GLU A 577 19.50 19.00 -21.57
N GLN A 578 18.79 18.78 -20.44
CA GLN A 578 19.29 19.06 -19.08
C GLN A 578 19.62 17.75 -18.35
N ASP A 579 20.77 17.73 -17.67
CA ASP A 579 21.11 16.67 -16.70
C ASP A 579 20.34 16.91 -15.40
N ILE A 580 19.61 15.89 -14.94
CA ILE A 580 18.77 15.98 -13.75
C ILE A 580 19.54 15.74 -12.44
N LYS A 581 20.81 15.37 -12.49
CA LYS A 581 21.61 15.09 -11.29
C LYS A 581 21.65 16.28 -10.33
N GLY A 582 21.26 16.03 -9.08
CA GLY A 582 21.19 17.03 -8.02
C GLY A 582 19.87 17.81 -7.96
N ASN A 583 19.00 17.67 -8.97
CA ASN A 583 17.66 18.26 -8.96
C ASN A 583 16.80 17.62 -7.86
N ASP A 584 15.83 18.39 -7.37
CA ASP A 584 14.74 17.84 -6.55
C ASP A 584 13.90 16.90 -7.43
N ILE A 585 13.55 15.72 -6.88
CA ILE A 585 12.66 14.79 -7.59
C ILE A 585 11.28 15.44 -7.68
N ASP A 586 10.67 15.37 -8.86
CA ASP A 586 9.34 15.88 -9.10
C ASP A 586 8.26 15.21 -8.24
N THR A 587 7.13 15.87 -8.06
CA THR A 587 5.99 15.39 -7.24
C THR A 587 6.35 15.07 -5.78
N ALA A 588 7.29 15.84 -5.21
CA ALA A 588 7.83 15.67 -3.86
C ALA A 588 7.76 16.97 -3.06
N PRO A 589 6.62 17.32 -2.43
CA PRO A 589 6.53 18.51 -1.58
C PRO A 589 7.50 18.42 -0.41
N LYS A 590 8.20 19.53 -0.11
CA LYS A 590 9.19 19.59 0.98
C LYS A 590 8.55 19.59 2.36
N LEU A 591 7.38 20.22 2.49
CA LEU A 591 6.63 20.30 3.74
C LEU A 591 5.22 19.78 3.52
N GLN A 592 4.83 18.81 4.33
CA GLN A 592 3.45 18.32 4.43
C GLN A 592 3.09 18.18 5.89
N PHE A 593 1.88 18.58 6.26
CA PHE A 593 1.37 18.28 7.60
C PHE A 593 -0.15 18.17 7.63
N ASN A 594 -0.62 17.50 8.66
CA ASN A 594 -2.01 17.39 9.07
C ASN A 594 -2.11 17.79 10.54
N ALA A 595 -2.88 18.82 10.85
CA ALA A 595 -3.12 19.30 12.20
C ALA A 595 -4.62 19.19 12.50
N ARG A 596 -4.98 18.58 13.62
CA ARG A 596 -6.38 18.33 14.02
C ARG A 596 -6.62 18.85 15.41
N LEU A 597 -7.67 19.63 15.56
CA LEU A 597 -8.16 20.12 16.85
C LEU A 597 -9.50 19.47 17.13
N SER A 598 -9.53 18.52 18.05
CA SER A 598 -10.73 17.81 18.46
C SER A 598 -11.33 18.46 19.71
N PHE A 599 -12.62 18.61 19.73
CA PHE A 599 -13.38 19.20 20.82
C PHE A 599 -14.49 18.23 21.27
N GLU A 600 -14.32 17.64 22.44
CA GLU A 600 -15.26 16.71 23.08
C GLU A 600 -16.22 17.47 23.97
N MET A 601 -17.33 17.97 23.41
CA MET A 601 -18.34 18.74 24.17
C MET A 601 -19.07 17.89 25.20
N SER A 602 -19.18 16.59 24.95
CA SER A 602 -19.78 15.61 25.85
C SER A 602 -19.46 14.19 25.31
N SER A 603 -19.77 13.15 26.08
CA SER A 603 -19.68 11.75 25.63
C SER A 603 -20.51 11.42 24.36
N LYS A 604 -21.30 12.34 23.85
CA LYS A 604 -22.20 12.18 22.70
C LYS A 604 -21.93 13.16 21.57
N VAL A 605 -21.13 14.19 21.80
CA VAL A 605 -20.87 15.25 20.83
C VAL A 605 -19.38 15.52 20.78
N GLN A 606 -18.79 15.19 19.67
CA GLN A 606 -17.40 15.48 19.32
C GLN A 606 -17.39 16.30 18.04
N THR A 607 -16.53 17.30 17.96
CA THR A 607 -16.28 18.06 16.73
C THR A 607 -14.78 18.10 16.47
N GLN A 608 -14.38 18.17 15.23
CA GLN A 608 -12.98 18.24 14.84
C GLN A 608 -12.79 19.27 13.73
N LEU A 609 -11.77 20.11 13.88
CA LEU A 609 -11.25 20.96 12.82
C LEU A 609 -9.92 20.40 12.37
N GLU A 610 -9.77 20.14 11.08
CA GLU A 610 -8.56 19.60 10.48
C GLU A 610 -8.00 20.61 9.47
N TRP A 611 -6.68 20.80 9.49
CA TRP A 611 -5.93 21.57 8.52
C TRP A 611 -4.86 20.70 7.90
N GLN A 612 -4.92 20.52 6.57
CA GLN A 612 -3.93 19.85 5.75
C GLN A 612 -3.16 20.90 4.94
N HIS A 613 -1.84 20.76 4.93
CA HIS A 613 -0.94 21.61 4.15
C HIS A 613 -0.01 20.77 3.30
N VAL A 614 0.12 21.14 2.04
CA VAL A 614 1.08 20.61 1.08
C VAL A 614 1.81 21.78 0.45
N SER A 615 3.14 21.88 0.65
CA SER A 615 3.94 22.94 0.06
C SER A 615 4.09 22.76 -1.45
N SER A 616 4.64 23.79 -2.12
CA SER A 616 4.99 23.72 -3.54
C SER A 616 5.98 22.59 -3.83
N TYR A 617 5.93 22.08 -5.08
CA TYR A 617 6.85 21.08 -5.60
C TYR A 617 6.96 21.17 -7.12
N PHE A 618 8.06 20.69 -7.67
CA PHE A 618 8.25 20.60 -9.11
C PHE A 618 7.40 19.47 -9.72
N THR A 619 6.93 19.65 -10.95
CA THR A 619 6.11 18.70 -11.70
C THR A 619 6.89 18.01 -12.83
N ASP A 620 8.16 18.36 -12.99
CA ASP A 620 9.09 17.78 -13.96
C ASP A 620 10.49 17.60 -13.35
N ALA A 621 11.25 16.65 -13.88
CA ALA A 621 12.58 16.31 -13.39
C ALA A 621 13.63 17.40 -13.67
N GLU A 622 13.39 18.29 -14.64
CA GLU A 622 14.24 19.43 -14.96
C GLU A 622 14.07 20.59 -13.95
N ASN A 623 13.06 20.54 -13.08
CA ASN A 623 12.70 21.60 -12.13
C ASN A 623 12.33 22.93 -12.80
N LEU A 624 11.63 22.87 -13.93
CA LEU A 624 11.21 24.05 -14.69
C LEU A 624 9.77 24.48 -14.36
N ASN A 625 8.91 23.53 -14.01
CA ASN A 625 7.51 23.77 -13.70
C ASN A 625 7.21 23.42 -12.25
N GLU A 626 6.50 24.30 -11.56
CA GLU A 626 6.21 24.17 -10.14
C GLU A 626 4.69 24.23 -9.91
N TYR A 627 4.18 23.35 -9.07
CA TYR A 627 2.86 23.44 -8.47
C TYR A 627 2.97 24.23 -7.15
N GLU A 628 2.08 25.21 -6.94
CA GLU A 628 2.15 26.12 -5.80
C GLU A 628 1.87 25.48 -4.44
N GLY A 629 1.34 24.25 -4.42
CA GLY A 629 0.84 23.62 -3.20
C GLY A 629 -0.60 23.99 -2.88
N HIS A 630 -1.11 23.54 -1.72
CA HIS A 630 -2.47 23.84 -1.30
C HIS A 630 -2.67 23.66 0.21
N ASP A 631 -3.72 24.30 0.69
CA ASP A 631 -4.25 24.14 2.03
C ASP A 631 -5.71 23.67 1.96
N LEU A 632 -6.07 22.67 2.78
CA LEU A 632 -7.44 22.19 2.94
C LEU A 632 -7.86 22.28 4.40
N VAL A 633 -9.08 22.69 4.62
CA VAL A 633 -9.68 22.75 5.96
C VAL A 633 -10.96 21.92 5.96
N HIS A 634 -11.06 20.98 6.90
CA HIS A 634 -12.21 20.13 7.10
C HIS A 634 -12.80 20.37 8.50
N ALA A 635 -14.12 20.27 8.61
CA ALA A 635 -14.84 20.28 9.87
C ALA A 635 -15.73 19.04 9.96
N ARG A 636 -15.66 18.38 11.07
CA ARG A 636 -16.47 17.18 11.37
C ARG A 636 -17.24 17.36 12.68
#